data_5478930e575eee3f1e209ee50075d2c2
#
_entry.id   5478930e575eee3f1e209ee50075d2c2
#
_cell.length_a   1.000
_cell.length_b   1.000
_cell.length_c   1.000
_cell.angle_alpha   90.00
_cell.angle_beta   90.00
_cell.angle_gamma   90.00
#
_symmetry.space_group_name_H-M   'P 1'
#
loop_
_entity.id
_entity.type
_entity.pdbx_description
1 polymer ?
#
loop_
_entity_poly.entity_id
_entity_poly.type
_entity_poly.pdbx_seq_one_letter_code
_entity_poly.pdbx_strand_id
1 'polypeptide(L)'
;MKEEFELIAKTFQGLEEVLAKELTELGASNIEIGRRMVAFMGDKEMMYKANFCLRTAIRILKPIKHFEAKNADEVYEAIKAIAWEDFLDKDKSFAVDAVVFSNEFRHSKFVAYKVKDAIVDYFREKTGERPSVRINHPDVALNIHIAENKCTLSLDSSGESLHRRGYRQEAVEAPLNEVLAAGMILMTGWKGECDLIDPMCGSGTIPIEAALIARNIAPGVFRKEFAFEKWNDFDQELFDRIYNDDSQEREFTHKIFGYDNNPKANEIATHNVKAAGLSKEIILKIQPFQQFEQPKEKSIIITNPPYGERISTNDLLGLYQMIGERLKHSFTGNDAWVLSCLLYTSPSPRDISGS
;
A
#
# COMPACT_ATOMS: atom_id res chain seq x y z
N MET A 1 -31.29 -0.65 7.47
CA MET A 1 -30.27 -0.50 6.39
C MET A 1 -29.00 -0.09 7.08
N LYS A 2 -27.86 -0.69 6.79
CA LYS A 2 -26.56 -0.23 7.28
C LYS A 2 -26.30 1.14 6.67
N GLU A 3 -25.77 2.07 7.43
CA GLU A 3 -25.45 3.42 6.96
C GLU A 3 -24.19 3.33 6.08
N GLU A 4 -24.33 3.66 4.80
CA GLU A 4 -23.21 3.78 3.86
C GLU A 4 -22.65 5.21 3.88
N PHE A 5 -21.35 5.33 3.75
CA PHE A 5 -20.62 6.59 3.68
C PHE A 5 -19.49 6.51 2.65
N GLU A 6 -19.03 7.68 2.24
CA GLU A 6 -17.89 7.81 1.34
C GLU A 6 -16.60 7.33 2.00
N LEU A 7 -15.79 6.62 1.23
CA LEU A 7 -14.44 6.17 1.59
C LEU A 7 -13.47 6.48 0.44
N ILE A 8 -12.23 6.78 0.78
CA ILE A 8 -11.17 7.05 -0.19
C ILE A 8 -9.99 6.13 0.10
N ALA A 9 -9.70 5.21 -0.81
CA ALA A 9 -8.48 4.41 -0.78
C ALA A 9 -7.36 5.12 -1.55
N LYS A 10 -6.27 5.46 -0.87
CA LYS A 10 -5.07 6.05 -1.49
C LYS A 10 -4.17 4.93 -2.02
N THR A 11 -3.53 5.19 -3.17
CA THR A 11 -2.60 4.24 -3.79
C THR A 11 -1.45 4.94 -4.52
N PHE A 12 -0.53 4.18 -5.12
CA PHE A 12 0.48 4.72 -6.03
C PHE A 12 -0.12 4.99 -7.41
N GLN A 13 0.48 5.95 -8.12
CA GLN A 13 0.14 6.22 -9.52
C GLN A 13 0.40 4.97 -10.37
N GLY A 14 -0.59 4.60 -11.18
CA GLY A 14 -0.56 3.40 -12.04
C GLY A 14 -1.16 2.15 -11.38
N LEU A 15 -1.54 2.21 -10.09
CA LEU A 15 -2.24 1.11 -9.41
C LEU A 15 -3.73 1.38 -9.18
N GLU A 16 -4.26 2.50 -9.67
CA GLU A 16 -5.64 2.90 -9.43
C GLU A 16 -6.64 1.89 -9.97
N GLU A 17 -6.41 1.37 -11.18
CA GLU A 17 -7.27 0.33 -11.80
C GLU A 17 -7.20 -1.01 -11.05
N VAL A 18 -6.00 -1.37 -10.56
CA VAL A 18 -5.81 -2.59 -9.76
C VAL A 18 -6.58 -2.48 -8.44
N LEU A 19 -6.46 -1.33 -7.77
CA LEU A 19 -7.18 -1.06 -6.53
C LEU A 19 -8.70 -1.04 -6.73
N ALA A 20 -9.19 -0.44 -7.82
CA ALA A 20 -10.62 -0.45 -8.16
C ALA A 20 -11.15 -1.86 -8.36
N LYS A 21 -10.36 -2.74 -8.97
CA LYS A 21 -10.71 -4.16 -9.11
C LYS A 21 -10.76 -4.87 -7.77
N GLU A 22 -9.78 -4.67 -6.89
CA GLU A 22 -9.80 -5.22 -5.52
C GLU A 22 -11.05 -4.77 -4.76
N LEU A 23 -11.41 -3.48 -4.84
CA LEU A 23 -12.62 -2.93 -4.21
C LEU A 23 -13.90 -3.54 -4.77
N THR A 24 -13.97 -3.76 -6.09
CA THR A 24 -15.10 -4.44 -6.74
C THR A 24 -15.23 -5.89 -6.26
N GLU A 25 -14.10 -6.63 -6.19
CA GLU A 25 -14.07 -8.01 -5.68
C GLU A 25 -14.45 -8.08 -4.19
N LEU A 26 -14.16 -7.00 -3.42
CA LEU A 26 -14.53 -6.89 -2.01
C LEU A 26 -16.02 -6.54 -1.80
N GLY A 27 -16.72 -6.09 -2.85
CA GLY A 27 -18.14 -5.74 -2.83
C GLY A 27 -18.43 -4.27 -2.53
N ALA A 28 -17.46 -3.37 -2.73
CA ALA A 28 -17.68 -1.93 -2.62
C ALA A 28 -18.60 -1.40 -3.74
N SER A 29 -19.35 -0.34 -3.46
CA SER A 29 -20.25 0.30 -4.41
C SER A 29 -19.73 1.69 -4.85
N ASN A 30 -20.26 2.22 -5.94
CA ASN A 30 -19.97 3.56 -6.47
C ASN A 30 -18.46 3.86 -6.56
N ILE A 31 -17.73 2.97 -7.23
CA ILE A 31 -16.27 3.05 -7.35
C ILE A 31 -15.90 4.10 -8.39
N GLU A 32 -15.15 5.12 -7.99
CA GLU A 32 -14.67 6.20 -8.84
C GLU A 32 -13.14 6.31 -8.78
N ILE A 33 -12.50 6.13 -9.93
CA ILE A 33 -11.04 6.21 -10.06
C ILE A 33 -10.62 7.67 -10.17
N GLY A 34 -9.74 8.09 -9.27
CA GLY A 34 -9.10 9.40 -9.28
C GLY A 34 -7.57 9.28 -9.36
N ARG A 35 -6.88 10.40 -9.34
CA ARG A 35 -5.42 10.41 -9.38
C ARG A 35 -4.82 9.92 -8.04
N ARG A 36 -4.13 8.79 -8.05
CA ARG A 36 -3.51 8.14 -6.88
C ARG A 36 -4.53 7.82 -5.77
N MET A 37 -5.77 7.58 -6.15
CA MET A 37 -6.85 7.24 -5.23
C MET A 37 -8.01 6.56 -5.96
N VAL A 38 -8.83 5.86 -5.19
CA VAL A 38 -10.15 5.37 -5.62
C VAL A 38 -11.15 5.75 -4.54
N ALA A 39 -12.20 6.48 -4.91
CA ALA A 39 -13.33 6.76 -4.04
C ALA A 39 -14.38 5.65 -4.19
N PHE A 40 -15.08 5.33 -3.12
CA PHE A 40 -16.12 4.31 -3.10
C PHE A 40 -17.10 4.51 -1.94
N MET A 41 -18.27 3.88 -2.02
CA MET A 41 -19.23 3.85 -0.92
C MET A 41 -19.17 2.51 -0.20
N GLY A 42 -19.35 2.56 1.11
CA GLY A 42 -19.39 1.38 1.95
C GLY A 42 -19.84 1.69 3.38
N ASP A 43 -20.19 0.67 4.10
CA ASP A 43 -20.51 0.74 5.54
C ASP A 43 -19.25 0.54 6.40
N LYS A 44 -19.44 0.45 7.72
CA LYS A 44 -18.35 0.19 8.69
C LYS A 44 -17.64 -1.13 8.41
N GLU A 45 -18.37 -2.17 8.02
CA GLU A 45 -17.80 -3.48 7.66
C GLU A 45 -16.90 -3.35 6.44
N MET A 46 -17.33 -2.64 5.40
CA MET A 46 -16.53 -2.37 4.21
C MET A 46 -15.26 -1.58 4.55
N MET A 47 -15.33 -0.58 5.43
CA MET A 47 -14.16 0.17 5.88
C MET A 47 -13.13 -0.74 6.58
N TYR A 48 -13.58 -1.64 7.45
CA TYR A 48 -12.70 -2.60 8.13
C TYR A 48 -12.07 -3.59 7.14
N LYS A 49 -12.89 -4.16 6.24
CA LYS A 49 -12.42 -5.05 5.17
C LYS A 49 -11.43 -4.36 4.23
N ALA A 50 -11.68 -3.11 3.86
CA ALA A 50 -10.78 -2.34 3.00
C ALA A 50 -9.39 -2.16 3.64
N ASN A 51 -9.32 -1.87 4.95
CA ASN A 51 -8.06 -1.79 5.67
C ASN A 51 -7.36 -3.16 5.80
N PHE A 52 -8.12 -4.22 6.03
CA PHE A 52 -7.59 -5.55 6.32
C PHE A 52 -7.19 -6.33 5.06
N CYS A 53 -8.01 -6.25 3.99
CA CYS A 53 -7.88 -7.13 2.82
C CYS A 53 -7.17 -6.48 1.63
N LEU A 54 -7.23 -5.15 1.43
CA LEU A 54 -6.68 -4.50 0.23
C LEU A 54 -5.15 -4.57 0.20
N ARG A 55 -4.62 -5.02 -0.92
CA ARG A 55 -3.18 -5.21 -1.12
C ARG A 55 -2.50 -3.98 -1.71
N THR A 56 -3.25 -3.21 -2.53
CA THR A 56 -2.72 -2.05 -3.26
C THR A 56 -3.12 -0.71 -2.67
N ALA A 57 -3.85 -0.70 -1.55
CA ALA A 57 -4.12 0.52 -0.79
C ALA A 57 -2.96 0.88 0.14
N ILE A 58 -2.68 2.19 0.25
CA ILE A 58 -1.71 2.77 1.19
C ILE A 58 -2.42 3.25 2.46
N ARG A 59 -3.62 3.82 2.31
CA ARG A 59 -4.48 4.34 3.38
C ARG A 59 -5.94 4.28 2.96
N ILE A 60 -6.81 4.11 3.95
CA ILE A 60 -8.26 4.25 3.80
C ILE A 60 -8.69 5.47 4.63
N LEU A 61 -9.25 6.45 3.95
CA LEU A 61 -9.73 7.69 4.55
C LEU A 61 -11.26 7.71 4.56
N LYS A 62 -11.85 8.17 5.67
CA LYS A 62 -13.29 8.44 5.80
C LYS A 62 -13.53 9.95 5.78
N PRO A 63 -13.98 10.55 4.67
CA PRO A 63 -14.36 11.95 4.62
C PRO A 63 -15.42 12.27 5.67
N ILE A 64 -15.23 13.35 6.41
CA ILE A 64 -16.20 13.86 7.40
C ILE A 64 -16.72 15.24 7.04
N LYS A 65 -15.99 15.98 6.20
CA LYS A 65 -16.39 17.32 5.76
C LYS A 65 -15.82 17.65 4.40
N HIS A 66 -16.68 18.03 3.47
CA HIS A 66 -16.32 18.71 2.22
C HIS A 66 -16.70 20.18 2.33
N PHE A 67 -15.81 21.07 1.92
CA PHE A 67 -16.04 22.51 1.93
C PHE A 67 -15.13 23.22 0.93
N GLU A 68 -15.43 24.48 0.66
CA GLU A 68 -14.54 25.34 -0.12
C GLU A 68 -13.91 26.39 0.80
N ALA A 69 -12.62 26.69 0.53
CA ALA A 69 -11.90 27.74 1.23
C ALA A 69 -10.85 28.36 0.30
N LYS A 70 -10.68 29.68 0.39
CA LYS A 70 -9.72 30.45 -0.41
C LYS A 70 -8.45 30.80 0.37
N ASN A 71 -8.49 30.65 1.67
CA ASN A 71 -7.37 30.96 2.57
C ASN A 71 -7.45 30.11 3.85
N ALA A 72 -6.39 30.20 4.64
CA ALA A 72 -6.26 29.39 5.85
C ALA A 72 -7.23 29.79 6.99
N ASP A 73 -7.72 31.00 6.99
CA ASP A 73 -8.69 31.45 8.00
C ASP A 73 -10.08 30.88 7.68
N GLU A 74 -10.48 30.81 6.41
CA GLU A 74 -11.70 30.10 6.00
C GLU A 74 -11.61 28.60 6.31
N VAL A 75 -10.45 27.97 6.17
CA VAL A 75 -10.23 26.58 6.60
C VAL A 75 -10.45 26.49 8.12
N TYR A 76 -9.85 27.37 8.91
CA TYR A 76 -10.01 27.38 10.37
C TYR A 76 -11.50 27.47 10.78
N GLU A 77 -12.27 28.40 10.21
CA GLU A 77 -13.69 28.58 10.53
C GLU A 77 -14.52 27.31 10.14
N ALA A 78 -14.27 26.75 8.96
CA ALA A 78 -14.98 25.54 8.51
C ALA A 78 -14.69 24.33 9.42
N ILE A 79 -13.44 24.18 9.89
CA ILE A 79 -13.03 23.10 10.80
C ILE A 79 -13.60 23.32 12.21
N LYS A 80 -13.58 24.55 12.71
CA LYS A 80 -14.12 24.89 14.03
C LYS A 80 -15.63 24.67 14.13
N ALA A 81 -16.35 24.76 13.00
CA ALA A 81 -17.79 24.53 12.94
C ALA A 81 -18.22 23.04 12.99
N ILE A 82 -17.28 22.09 13.03
CA ILE A 82 -17.56 20.66 13.13
C ILE A 82 -17.90 20.31 14.58
N ALA A 83 -18.86 19.40 14.79
CA ALA A 83 -19.16 18.81 16.09
C ALA A 83 -18.09 17.77 16.45
N TRP A 84 -17.01 18.23 17.04
CA TRP A 84 -15.82 17.40 17.27
C TRP A 84 -16.00 16.29 18.30
N GLU A 85 -16.98 16.41 19.20
CA GLU A 85 -17.32 15.37 20.19
C GLU A 85 -17.75 14.05 19.57
N ASP A 86 -18.19 14.04 18.31
CA ASP A 86 -18.52 12.81 17.58
C ASP A 86 -17.28 11.99 17.22
N PHE A 87 -16.12 12.63 17.13
CA PHE A 87 -14.86 12.02 16.63
C PHE A 87 -13.73 11.99 17.65
N LEU A 88 -13.69 12.96 18.55
CA LEU A 88 -12.58 13.22 19.45
C LEU A 88 -13.13 13.71 20.80
N ASP A 89 -12.45 13.35 21.87
CA ASP A 89 -12.67 13.93 23.20
C ASP A 89 -11.39 14.54 23.76
N LYS A 90 -11.48 15.22 24.90
CA LYS A 90 -10.38 15.94 25.55
C LYS A 90 -9.24 15.01 26.00
N ASP A 91 -9.52 13.76 26.26
CA ASP A 91 -8.58 12.77 26.81
C ASP A 91 -7.83 12.03 25.71
N LYS A 92 -8.30 12.14 24.46
CA LYS A 92 -7.66 11.57 23.27
C LYS A 92 -6.62 12.49 22.65
N SER A 93 -5.64 11.88 22.04
CA SER A 93 -4.64 12.57 21.23
C SER A 93 -5.02 12.56 19.75
N PHE A 94 -4.60 13.60 19.01
CA PHE A 94 -4.82 13.65 17.58
C PHE A 94 -3.61 14.19 16.83
N ALA A 95 -3.57 13.91 15.52
CA ALA A 95 -2.64 14.49 14.57
C ALA A 95 -3.35 14.90 13.30
N VAL A 96 -2.78 15.88 12.60
CA VAL A 96 -3.28 16.38 11.32
C VAL A 96 -2.18 16.29 10.30
N ASP A 97 -2.44 15.58 9.20
CA ASP A 97 -1.62 15.56 7.99
C ASP A 97 -2.32 16.37 6.89
N ALA A 98 -1.57 17.14 6.12
CA ALA A 98 -2.12 18.01 5.08
C ALA A 98 -1.45 17.75 3.74
N VAL A 99 -2.28 17.53 2.72
CA VAL A 99 -1.88 17.41 1.32
C VAL A 99 -2.51 18.53 0.53
N VAL A 100 -1.68 19.39 -0.08
CA VAL A 100 -2.13 20.61 -0.74
C VAL A 100 -1.63 20.66 -2.17
N PHE A 101 -2.55 20.85 -3.10
CA PHE A 101 -2.34 21.12 -4.53
C PHE A 101 -3.11 22.40 -4.90
N SER A 102 -2.55 23.56 -4.59
CA SER A 102 -3.21 24.85 -4.78
C SER A 102 -2.20 25.97 -4.97
N ASN A 103 -2.57 26.97 -5.74
CA ASN A 103 -1.82 28.21 -5.88
C ASN A 103 -2.05 29.16 -4.69
N GLU A 104 -3.20 29.07 -4.03
CA GLU A 104 -3.59 29.89 -2.89
C GLU A 104 -2.93 29.41 -1.58
N PHE A 105 -2.83 28.10 -1.40
CA PHE A 105 -2.27 27.49 -0.20
C PHE A 105 -0.82 27.04 -0.45
N ARG A 106 0.15 27.89 -0.11
CA ARG A 106 1.56 27.65 -0.42
C ARG A 106 2.29 26.63 0.49
N HIS A 107 1.76 26.42 1.71
CA HIS A 107 2.44 25.60 2.73
C HIS A 107 1.48 24.64 3.42
N SER A 108 1.58 23.36 3.11
CA SER A 108 0.76 22.30 3.72
C SER A 108 0.89 22.26 5.24
N LYS A 109 2.08 22.45 5.81
CA LYS A 109 2.29 22.52 7.26
C LYS A 109 1.49 23.63 7.92
N PHE A 110 1.37 24.79 7.28
CA PHE A 110 0.58 25.90 7.81
C PHE A 110 -0.91 25.56 7.84
N VAL A 111 -1.43 24.89 6.80
CA VAL A 111 -2.82 24.40 6.79
C VAL A 111 -3.03 23.38 7.92
N ALA A 112 -2.13 22.44 8.11
CA ALA A 112 -2.21 21.48 9.22
C ALA A 112 -2.25 22.15 10.59
N TYR A 113 -1.46 23.19 10.79
CA TYR A 113 -1.48 23.98 12.04
C TYR A 113 -2.82 24.70 12.23
N LYS A 114 -3.41 25.30 11.19
CA LYS A 114 -4.71 25.97 11.27
C LYS A 114 -5.83 24.98 11.61
N VAL A 115 -5.84 23.80 11.01
CA VAL A 115 -6.80 22.72 11.36
C VAL A 115 -6.62 22.31 12.82
N LYS A 116 -5.40 22.10 13.27
CA LYS A 116 -5.09 21.77 14.67
C LYS A 116 -5.57 22.87 15.62
N ASP A 117 -5.29 24.11 15.32
CA ASP A 117 -5.68 25.25 16.17
C ASP A 117 -7.20 25.37 16.27
N ALA A 118 -7.93 25.19 15.16
CA ALA A 118 -9.40 25.19 15.14
C ALA A 118 -9.99 24.10 16.06
N ILE A 119 -9.42 22.88 16.05
CA ILE A 119 -9.86 21.77 16.91
C ILE A 119 -9.57 22.10 18.39
N VAL A 120 -8.37 22.57 18.69
CA VAL A 120 -7.95 22.92 20.06
C VAL A 120 -8.83 24.04 20.61
N ASP A 121 -9.11 25.08 19.82
CA ASP A 121 -9.93 26.20 20.23
C ASP A 121 -11.40 25.82 20.42
N TYR A 122 -11.92 24.91 19.55
CA TYR A 122 -13.26 24.34 19.75
C TYR A 122 -13.43 23.72 21.14
N PHE A 123 -12.51 22.83 21.54
CA PHE A 123 -12.58 22.18 22.85
C PHE A 123 -12.33 23.15 23.99
N ARG A 124 -11.38 24.08 23.85
CA ARG A 124 -11.06 25.08 24.88
C ARG A 124 -12.26 26.00 25.17
N GLU A 125 -12.97 26.43 24.13
CA GLU A 125 -14.16 27.27 24.30
C GLU A 125 -15.33 26.50 24.92
N LYS A 126 -15.47 25.20 24.59
CA LYS A 126 -16.61 24.41 25.02
C LYS A 126 -16.42 23.76 26.39
N THR A 127 -15.22 23.35 26.74
CA THR A 127 -14.93 22.57 27.94
C THR A 127 -13.88 23.20 28.87
N GLY A 128 -13.18 24.25 28.43
CA GLY A 128 -12.03 24.83 29.13
C GLY A 128 -10.72 24.02 29.00
N GLU A 129 -10.79 22.84 28.43
CA GLU A 129 -9.67 21.92 28.26
C GLU A 129 -9.39 21.68 26.76
N ARG A 130 -8.29 21.00 26.42
CA ARG A 130 -7.95 20.70 25.04
C ARG A 130 -7.42 19.28 24.88
N PRO A 131 -7.68 18.61 23.75
CA PRO A 131 -7.05 17.34 23.42
C PRO A 131 -5.55 17.52 23.16
N SER A 132 -4.79 16.46 23.39
CA SER A 132 -3.35 16.43 23.15
C SER A 132 -3.04 16.28 21.67
N VAL A 133 -2.00 17.00 21.18
CA VAL A 133 -1.47 16.78 19.83
C VAL A 133 -0.32 15.79 19.90
N ARG A 134 -0.43 14.66 19.19
CA ARG A 134 0.57 13.60 19.19
C ARG A 134 0.82 13.13 17.75
N ILE A 135 2.01 13.41 17.24
CA ILE A 135 2.37 13.08 15.85
C ILE A 135 2.51 11.57 15.66
N ASN A 136 3.15 10.89 16.61
CA ASN A 136 3.37 9.45 16.55
C ASN A 136 2.26 8.71 17.30
N HIS A 137 1.61 7.75 16.64
CA HIS A 137 0.52 6.92 17.19
C HIS A 137 -0.58 7.74 17.89
N PRO A 138 -1.20 8.73 17.21
CA PRO A 138 -2.35 9.44 17.76
C PRO A 138 -3.55 8.49 17.93
N ASP A 139 -4.49 8.87 18.79
CA ASP A 139 -5.76 8.15 18.92
C ASP A 139 -6.66 8.45 17.72
N VAL A 140 -6.63 9.69 17.20
CA VAL A 140 -7.33 10.10 15.99
C VAL A 140 -6.37 10.75 15.01
N ALA A 141 -6.19 10.14 13.85
CA ALA A 141 -5.43 10.70 12.76
C ALA A 141 -6.38 11.37 11.75
N LEU A 142 -6.07 12.61 11.39
CA LEU A 142 -6.83 13.43 10.46
C LEU A 142 -6.00 13.72 9.21
N ASN A 143 -6.65 13.73 8.07
CA ASN A 143 -6.05 14.16 6.81
C ASN A 143 -6.90 15.28 6.21
N ILE A 144 -6.27 16.42 5.90
CA ILE A 144 -6.89 17.45 5.08
C ILE A 144 -6.27 17.47 3.69
N HIS A 145 -7.09 17.30 2.69
CA HIS A 145 -6.72 17.41 1.28
C HIS A 145 -7.30 18.65 0.68
N ILE A 146 -6.46 19.48 0.06
CA ILE A 146 -6.87 20.69 -0.67
C ILE A 146 -6.44 20.58 -2.13
N ALA A 147 -7.43 20.64 -3.03
CA ALA A 147 -7.22 20.74 -4.48
C ALA A 147 -7.81 22.06 -4.96
N GLU A 148 -6.95 23.00 -5.32
CA GLU A 148 -7.29 24.40 -5.55
C GLU A 148 -8.01 25.00 -4.33
N ASN A 149 -9.33 25.23 -4.39
CA ASN A 149 -10.16 25.72 -3.29
C ASN A 149 -11.07 24.66 -2.65
N LYS A 150 -11.05 23.42 -3.19
CA LYS A 150 -11.86 22.31 -2.67
C LYS A 150 -11.11 21.58 -1.57
N CYS A 151 -11.71 21.56 -0.39
CA CYS A 151 -11.14 20.98 0.82
C CYS A 151 -11.94 19.75 1.26
N THR A 152 -11.23 18.67 1.58
CA THR A 152 -11.80 17.45 2.17
C THR A 152 -11.06 17.15 3.46
N LEU A 153 -11.78 17.15 4.58
CA LEU A 153 -11.26 16.66 5.85
C LEU A 153 -11.73 15.22 6.05
N SER A 154 -10.80 14.34 6.37
CA SER A 154 -11.06 12.91 6.57
C SER A 154 -10.44 12.39 7.85
N LEU A 155 -11.07 11.38 8.44
CA LEU A 155 -10.44 10.51 9.42
C LEU A 155 -9.56 9.48 8.66
N ASP A 156 -8.34 9.24 9.14
CA ASP A 156 -7.49 8.15 8.66
C ASP A 156 -7.80 6.89 9.46
N SER A 157 -8.46 5.93 8.83
CA SER A 157 -8.83 4.67 9.47
C SER A 157 -7.69 3.66 9.55
N SER A 158 -6.62 3.87 8.78
CA SER A 158 -5.49 2.93 8.70
C SER A 158 -4.43 3.17 9.78
N GLY A 159 -4.15 4.43 10.12
CA GLY A 159 -3.08 4.83 11.01
C GLY A 159 -1.71 4.72 10.34
N GLU A 160 -0.91 3.74 10.71
CA GLU A 160 0.33 3.47 10.00
C GLU A 160 0.03 3.01 8.56
N SER A 161 0.83 3.48 7.59
CA SER A 161 0.59 3.15 6.17
C SER A 161 0.46 1.64 5.93
N LEU A 162 -0.53 1.22 5.15
CA LEU A 162 -0.88 -0.19 4.94
C LEU A 162 0.22 -1.01 4.25
N HIS A 163 1.20 -0.37 3.58
CA HIS A 163 2.37 -1.10 3.08
C HIS A 163 3.17 -1.75 4.19
N ARG A 164 3.19 -1.18 5.40
CA ARG A 164 3.80 -1.78 6.57
C ARG A 164 2.92 -2.91 7.09
N ARG A 165 3.01 -4.08 6.42
CA ARG A 165 2.19 -5.25 6.76
C ARG A 165 2.45 -5.74 8.19
N GLY A 166 3.72 -5.74 8.63
CA GLY A 166 4.15 -6.25 9.93
C GLY A 166 5.08 -7.46 9.84
N TYR A 167 5.09 -8.20 8.73
CA TYR A 167 5.97 -9.38 8.58
C TYR A 167 7.45 -9.03 8.37
N ARG A 168 7.77 -7.82 7.91
CA ARG A 168 9.16 -7.41 7.69
C ARG A 168 9.86 -7.16 9.02
N GLN A 169 10.75 -8.05 9.40
CA GLN A 169 11.59 -7.91 10.60
C GLN A 169 12.85 -7.12 10.30
N GLU A 170 13.45 -7.36 9.14
CA GLU A 170 14.68 -6.74 8.68
C GLU A 170 14.54 -6.29 7.22
N ALA A 171 15.35 -5.33 6.81
CA ALA A 171 15.36 -4.83 5.44
C ALA A 171 16.79 -4.71 4.91
N VAL A 172 16.94 -4.96 3.61
CA VAL A 172 18.09 -4.49 2.85
C VAL A 172 17.99 -2.97 2.69
N GLU A 173 19.06 -2.34 2.24
CA GLU A 173 19.01 -0.92 1.86
C GLU A 173 17.94 -0.69 0.78
N ALA A 174 17.01 0.25 1.02
CA ALA A 174 15.87 0.61 0.17
C ALA A 174 15.05 -0.61 -0.35
N PRO A 175 14.33 -1.34 0.50
CA PRO A 175 13.53 -2.48 0.08
C PRO A 175 12.35 -2.03 -0.80
N LEU A 176 11.89 -2.93 -1.68
CA LEU A 176 10.66 -2.69 -2.44
C LEU A 176 9.47 -2.51 -1.48
N ASN A 177 8.61 -1.52 -1.78
CA ASN A 177 7.38 -1.29 -1.04
C ASN A 177 6.39 -2.44 -1.28
N GLU A 178 5.74 -2.93 -0.25
CA GLU A 178 4.84 -4.10 -0.28
C GLU A 178 3.61 -3.86 -1.16
N VAL A 179 3.04 -2.67 -1.12
CA VAL A 179 1.91 -2.27 -1.99
C VAL A 179 2.32 -2.30 -3.47
N LEU A 180 3.52 -1.81 -3.77
CA LEU A 180 4.04 -1.83 -5.13
C LEU A 180 4.32 -3.26 -5.59
N ALA A 181 4.91 -4.10 -4.75
CA ALA A 181 5.14 -5.52 -5.05
C ALA A 181 3.83 -6.27 -5.32
N ALA A 182 2.84 -6.10 -4.46
CA ALA A 182 1.51 -6.69 -4.66
C ALA A 182 0.86 -6.19 -5.95
N GLY A 183 0.94 -4.88 -6.23
CA GLY A 183 0.43 -4.27 -7.45
C GLY A 183 1.07 -4.86 -8.71
N MET A 184 2.38 -5.02 -8.73
CA MET A 184 3.12 -5.66 -9.84
C MET A 184 2.60 -7.09 -10.10
N ILE A 185 2.43 -7.88 -9.05
CA ILE A 185 1.94 -9.26 -9.18
C ILE A 185 0.51 -9.28 -9.69
N LEU A 186 -0.39 -8.46 -9.13
CA LEU A 186 -1.79 -8.39 -9.55
C LEU A 186 -1.96 -7.90 -11.00
N MET A 187 -1.09 -6.99 -11.47
CA MET A 187 -1.08 -6.54 -12.87
C MET A 187 -0.76 -7.65 -13.87
N THR A 188 0.00 -8.67 -13.46
CA THR A 188 0.28 -9.83 -14.32
C THR A 188 -0.93 -10.75 -14.51
N GLY A 189 -1.93 -10.64 -13.63
CA GLY A 189 -3.06 -11.57 -13.56
C GLY A 189 -2.76 -12.87 -12.83
N TRP A 190 -1.51 -13.13 -12.42
CA TRP A 190 -1.14 -14.35 -11.70
C TRP A 190 -1.82 -14.41 -10.31
N LYS A 191 -2.38 -15.57 -10.01
CA LYS A 191 -3.07 -15.89 -8.74
C LYS A 191 -2.62 -17.22 -8.12
N GLY A 192 -1.51 -17.79 -8.59
CA GLY A 192 -0.97 -19.06 -8.11
C GLY A 192 -1.13 -20.24 -9.09
N GLU A 193 -1.37 -20.00 -10.38
CA GLU A 193 -1.62 -21.04 -11.39
C GLU A 193 -0.34 -21.80 -11.82
N CYS A 194 0.82 -21.25 -11.52
CA CYS A 194 2.12 -21.80 -11.81
C CYS A 194 3.15 -21.29 -10.82
N ASP A 195 4.37 -21.80 -10.90
CA ASP A 195 5.49 -21.32 -10.11
C ASP A 195 5.80 -19.85 -10.41
N LEU A 196 6.22 -19.09 -9.39
CA LEU A 196 6.72 -17.72 -9.54
C LEU A 196 8.19 -17.65 -9.17
N ILE A 197 8.96 -16.88 -9.94
CA ILE A 197 10.40 -16.73 -9.77
C ILE A 197 10.74 -15.25 -9.64
N ASP A 198 11.43 -14.90 -8.56
CA ASP A 198 12.11 -13.61 -8.41
C ASP A 198 13.62 -13.84 -8.34
N PRO A 199 14.37 -13.61 -9.44
CA PRO A 199 15.80 -13.87 -9.49
C PRO A 199 16.69 -12.85 -8.78
N MET A 200 16.11 -11.77 -8.22
CA MET A 200 16.82 -10.73 -7.48
C MET A 200 15.94 -10.25 -6.30
N CYS A 201 15.58 -11.20 -5.41
CA CYS A 201 14.51 -11.02 -4.43
C CYS A 201 14.86 -10.08 -3.26
N GLY A 202 16.12 -9.74 -3.05
CA GLY A 202 16.53 -8.87 -1.95
C GLY A 202 16.04 -9.38 -0.59
N SER A 203 15.21 -8.58 0.10
CA SER A 203 14.61 -8.95 1.39
C SER A 203 13.34 -9.83 1.28
N GLY A 204 13.02 -10.35 0.09
CA GLY A 204 11.93 -11.30 -0.12
C GLY A 204 10.54 -10.69 -0.30
N THR A 205 10.42 -9.39 -0.61
CA THR A 205 9.12 -8.70 -0.68
C THR A 205 8.21 -9.30 -1.76
N ILE A 206 8.70 -9.46 -3.01
CA ILE A 206 7.90 -10.07 -4.09
C ILE A 206 7.51 -11.51 -3.76
N PRO A 207 8.43 -12.41 -3.33
CA PRO A 207 8.07 -13.75 -2.90
C PRO A 207 6.98 -13.80 -1.81
N ILE A 208 7.07 -12.95 -0.79
CA ILE A 208 6.09 -12.93 0.31
C ILE A 208 4.72 -12.44 -0.19
N GLU A 209 4.65 -11.28 -0.88
CA GLU A 209 3.38 -10.76 -1.42
C GLU A 209 2.76 -11.75 -2.43
N ALA A 210 3.58 -12.46 -3.23
CA ALA A 210 3.10 -13.51 -4.13
C ALA A 210 2.45 -14.67 -3.36
N ALA A 211 3.08 -15.15 -2.30
CA ALA A 211 2.50 -16.22 -1.47
C ALA A 211 1.19 -15.80 -0.80
N LEU A 212 1.10 -14.55 -0.31
CA LEU A 212 -0.14 -14.01 0.24
C LEU A 212 -1.25 -13.92 -0.81
N ILE A 213 -0.91 -13.56 -2.05
CA ILE A 213 -1.87 -13.51 -3.16
C ILE A 213 -2.31 -14.93 -3.55
N ALA A 214 -1.36 -15.86 -3.73
CA ALA A 214 -1.65 -17.24 -4.13
C ALA A 214 -2.55 -17.94 -3.12
N ARG A 215 -2.27 -17.79 -1.83
CA ARG A 215 -3.07 -18.35 -0.73
C ARG A 215 -4.30 -17.52 -0.38
N ASN A 216 -4.45 -16.35 -0.96
CA ASN A 216 -5.48 -15.37 -0.61
C ASN A 216 -5.50 -14.99 0.89
N ILE A 217 -4.34 -14.93 1.52
CA ILE A 217 -4.19 -14.44 2.90
C ILE A 217 -4.28 -12.92 2.90
N ALA A 218 -5.11 -12.36 3.76
CA ALA A 218 -5.27 -10.91 3.89
C ALA A 218 -3.98 -10.25 4.42
N PRO A 219 -3.48 -9.16 3.79
CA PRO A 219 -2.23 -8.53 4.23
C PRO A 219 -2.32 -7.90 5.63
N GLY A 220 -3.53 -7.60 6.10
CA GLY A 220 -3.78 -7.02 7.42
C GLY A 220 -3.52 -7.96 8.59
N VAL A 221 -3.45 -9.27 8.36
CA VAL A 221 -3.28 -10.29 9.43
C VAL A 221 -1.98 -10.10 10.25
N PHE A 222 -0.96 -9.48 9.69
CA PHE A 222 0.33 -9.22 10.35
C PHE A 222 0.38 -7.90 11.11
N ARG A 223 -0.64 -7.05 10.95
CA ARG A 223 -0.66 -5.73 11.59
C ARG A 223 -1.02 -5.85 13.07
N LYS A 224 -0.42 -4.98 13.87
CA LYS A 224 -0.68 -4.93 15.32
C LYS A 224 -1.98 -4.19 15.63
N GLU A 225 -2.27 -3.14 14.86
CA GLU A 225 -3.44 -2.27 15.07
C GLU A 225 -3.79 -1.50 13.80
N PHE A 226 -5.03 -1.04 13.72
CA PHE A 226 -5.52 -0.03 12.79
C PHE A 226 -6.00 1.20 13.56
N ALA A 227 -6.00 2.38 12.96
CA ALA A 227 -6.43 3.60 13.67
C ALA A 227 -7.91 3.57 14.06
N PHE A 228 -8.77 2.93 13.26
CA PHE A 228 -10.20 2.81 13.56
C PHE A 228 -10.49 2.05 14.87
N GLU A 229 -9.58 1.22 15.35
CA GLU A 229 -9.74 0.48 16.62
C GLU A 229 -9.75 1.40 17.86
N LYS A 230 -9.24 2.64 17.71
CA LYS A 230 -9.24 3.67 18.77
C LYS A 230 -10.43 4.62 18.69
N TRP A 231 -11.29 4.48 17.69
CA TRP A 231 -12.45 5.37 17.52
C TRP A 231 -13.56 5.03 18.51
N ASN A 232 -14.39 6.04 18.87
CA ASN A 232 -15.47 5.86 19.84
C ASN A 232 -16.53 4.86 19.38
N ASP A 233 -16.72 4.73 18.07
CA ASP A 233 -17.70 3.86 17.44
C ASP A 233 -17.13 2.52 16.96
N PHE A 234 -15.93 2.12 17.43
CA PHE A 234 -15.31 0.85 17.06
C PHE A 234 -16.18 -0.35 17.48
N ASP A 235 -16.41 -1.25 16.54
CA ASP A 235 -17.17 -2.48 16.71
C ASP A 235 -16.21 -3.68 16.74
N GLN A 236 -15.84 -4.09 17.94
CA GLN A 236 -14.91 -5.20 18.17
C GLN A 236 -15.44 -6.52 17.61
N GLU A 237 -16.74 -6.84 17.84
CA GLU A 237 -17.31 -8.12 17.37
C GLU A 237 -17.34 -8.21 15.84
N LEU A 238 -17.62 -7.09 15.18
CA LEU A 238 -17.58 -6.99 13.73
C LEU A 238 -16.15 -7.21 13.22
N PHE A 239 -15.16 -6.57 13.84
CA PHE A 239 -13.77 -6.69 13.42
C PHE A 239 -13.21 -8.09 13.69
N ASP A 240 -13.54 -8.70 14.83
CA ASP A 240 -13.14 -10.07 15.16
C ASP A 240 -13.66 -11.09 14.13
N ARG A 241 -14.88 -10.90 13.60
CA ARG A 241 -15.40 -11.74 12.53
C ARG A 241 -14.59 -11.60 11.23
N ILE A 242 -14.18 -10.38 10.88
CA ILE A 242 -13.35 -10.12 9.70
C ILE A 242 -11.95 -10.70 9.88
N TYR A 243 -11.35 -10.48 11.05
CA TYR A 243 -10.00 -10.93 11.37
C TYR A 243 -9.87 -12.45 11.37
N ASN A 244 -10.88 -13.16 11.86
CA ASN A 244 -10.87 -14.62 11.98
C ASN A 244 -11.52 -15.35 10.79
N ASP A 245 -11.91 -14.63 9.74
CA ASP A 245 -12.49 -15.22 8.52
C ASP A 245 -11.39 -15.66 7.56
N ASP A 246 -11.04 -16.93 7.62
CA ASP A 246 -10.11 -17.61 6.70
C ASP A 246 -10.82 -18.38 5.57
N SER A 247 -12.15 -18.26 5.45
CA SER A 247 -12.97 -19.00 4.49
C SER A 247 -12.59 -18.79 3.02
N GLN A 248 -11.91 -17.69 2.73
CA GLN A 248 -11.45 -17.34 1.39
C GLN A 248 -9.98 -17.73 1.13
N GLU A 249 -9.27 -18.28 2.13
CA GLU A 249 -7.92 -18.79 1.92
C GLU A 249 -7.94 -20.00 0.97
N ARG A 250 -6.85 -20.13 0.22
CA ARG A 250 -6.70 -21.16 -0.81
C ARG A 250 -5.47 -22.02 -0.54
N GLU A 251 -5.55 -23.28 -0.93
CA GLU A 251 -4.38 -24.13 -1.03
C GLU A 251 -3.52 -23.69 -2.23
N PHE A 252 -2.21 -23.63 -2.03
CA PHE A 252 -1.24 -23.31 -3.07
C PHE A 252 -0.32 -24.51 -3.29
N THR A 253 -0.41 -25.14 -4.46
CA THR A 253 0.28 -26.38 -4.78
C THR A 253 1.62 -26.17 -5.53
N HIS A 254 1.83 -24.99 -6.08
CA HIS A 254 3.07 -24.58 -6.74
C HIS A 254 4.11 -24.04 -5.74
N LYS A 255 5.22 -23.50 -6.25
CA LYS A 255 6.27 -22.91 -5.44
C LYS A 255 6.62 -21.50 -5.90
N ILE A 256 7.14 -20.72 -4.97
CA ILE A 256 7.70 -19.41 -5.23
C ILE A 256 9.20 -19.50 -4.95
N PHE A 257 9.99 -19.12 -5.93
CA PHE A 257 11.45 -19.17 -5.85
C PHE A 257 12.00 -17.75 -5.76
N GLY A 258 12.72 -17.46 -4.69
CA GLY A 258 13.48 -16.23 -4.51
C GLY A 258 14.98 -16.52 -4.59
N TYR A 259 15.67 -15.81 -5.47
CA TYR A 259 17.13 -15.89 -5.61
C TYR A 259 17.74 -14.52 -5.36
N ASP A 260 18.92 -14.52 -4.79
CA ASP A 260 19.77 -13.35 -4.67
C ASP A 260 21.24 -13.78 -4.69
N ASN A 261 22.13 -12.96 -5.21
CA ASN A 261 23.57 -13.23 -5.20
C ASN A 261 24.22 -12.83 -3.87
N ASN A 262 23.52 -12.07 -3.01
CA ASN A 262 24.00 -11.57 -1.73
C ASN A 262 23.54 -12.48 -0.58
N PRO A 263 24.48 -13.19 0.11
CA PRO A 263 24.13 -14.06 1.24
C PRO A 263 23.38 -13.33 2.36
N LYS A 264 23.72 -12.06 2.65
CA LYS A 264 23.03 -11.28 3.67
C LYS A 264 21.59 -10.95 3.28
N ALA A 265 21.34 -10.62 2.01
CA ALA A 265 19.97 -10.41 1.52
C ALA A 265 19.14 -11.70 1.64
N ASN A 266 19.71 -12.85 1.32
CA ASN A 266 19.06 -14.15 1.46
C ASN A 266 18.75 -14.50 2.93
N GLU A 267 19.64 -14.17 3.88
CA GLU A 267 19.40 -14.34 5.31
C GLU A 267 18.21 -13.46 5.78
N ILE A 268 18.22 -12.19 5.41
CA ILE A 268 17.11 -11.25 5.70
C ILE A 268 15.78 -11.76 5.11
N ALA A 269 15.79 -12.19 3.84
CA ALA A 269 14.61 -12.76 3.21
C ALA A 269 14.09 -14.00 3.96
N THR A 270 15.00 -14.87 4.43
CA THR A 270 14.66 -16.07 5.20
C THR A 270 13.96 -15.70 6.51
N HIS A 271 14.46 -14.69 7.24
CA HIS A 271 13.82 -14.20 8.48
C HIS A 271 12.43 -13.63 8.20
N ASN A 272 12.27 -12.82 7.14
CA ASN A 272 10.98 -12.24 6.77
C ASN A 272 9.97 -13.32 6.34
N VAL A 273 10.37 -14.28 5.52
CA VAL A 273 9.54 -15.42 5.09
C VAL A 273 9.08 -16.25 6.29
N LYS A 274 9.98 -16.50 7.24
CA LYS A 274 9.65 -17.22 8.48
C LYS A 274 8.67 -16.41 9.35
N ALA A 275 8.88 -15.11 9.48
CA ALA A 275 7.98 -14.22 10.23
C ALA A 275 6.57 -14.15 9.59
N ALA A 276 6.49 -14.27 8.27
CA ALA A 276 5.23 -14.35 7.53
C ALA A 276 4.58 -15.77 7.57
N GLY A 277 5.24 -16.77 8.14
CA GLY A 277 4.74 -18.15 8.19
C GLY A 277 4.70 -18.87 6.83
N LEU A 278 5.47 -18.40 5.83
CA LEU A 278 5.38 -18.83 4.42
C LEU A 278 6.57 -19.71 3.98
N SER A 279 7.24 -20.37 4.92
CA SER A 279 8.42 -21.21 4.62
C SER A 279 8.09 -22.47 3.81
N LYS A 280 6.83 -22.87 3.72
CA LYS A 280 6.39 -24.01 2.91
C LYS A 280 6.19 -23.65 1.43
N GLU A 281 5.78 -22.43 1.16
CA GLU A 281 5.45 -21.90 -0.16
C GLU A 281 6.67 -21.33 -0.88
N ILE A 282 7.64 -20.77 -0.12
CA ILE A 282 8.78 -20.02 -0.65
C ILE A 282 10.08 -20.76 -0.45
N ILE A 283 10.83 -20.90 -1.53
CA ILE A 283 12.17 -21.50 -1.56
C ILE A 283 13.17 -20.39 -1.88
N LEU A 284 14.11 -20.13 -0.96
CA LEU A 284 15.15 -19.12 -1.12
C LEU A 284 16.50 -19.78 -1.39
N LYS A 285 17.28 -19.23 -2.33
CA LYS A 285 18.62 -19.72 -2.67
C LYS A 285 19.58 -18.58 -2.97
N ILE A 286 20.85 -18.76 -2.60
CA ILE A 286 21.94 -17.85 -2.98
C ILE A 286 22.42 -18.30 -4.36
N GLN A 287 22.05 -17.55 -5.40
CA GLN A 287 22.44 -17.87 -6.77
C GLN A 287 22.34 -16.62 -7.64
N PRO A 288 23.39 -16.23 -8.37
CA PRO A 288 23.30 -15.14 -9.32
C PRO A 288 22.44 -15.53 -10.53
N PHE A 289 21.70 -14.55 -11.08
CA PHE A 289 20.77 -14.78 -12.20
C PHE A 289 21.47 -15.35 -13.44
N GLN A 290 22.74 -15.05 -13.65
CA GLN A 290 23.55 -15.59 -14.76
C GLN A 290 23.65 -17.12 -14.74
N GLN A 291 23.55 -17.74 -13.56
CA GLN A 291 23.67 -19.20 -13.36
C GLN A 291 22.31 -19.89 -13.23
N PHE A 292 21.21 -19.13 -13.30
CA PHE A 292 19.87 -19.68 -13.14
C PHE A 292 19.45 -20.43 -14.41
N GLU A 293 18.98 -21.66 -14.26
CA GLU A 293 18.48 -22.49 -15.37
C GLU A 293 16.97 -22.36 -15.48
N GLN A 294 16.44 -22.44 -16.71
CA GLN A 294 15.02 -22.41 -16.96
C GLN A 294 14.33 -23.57 -16.23
N PRO A 295 13.24 -23.31 -15.47
CA PRO A 295 12.43 -24.36 -14.91
C PRO A 295 11.86 -25.28 -15.98
N LYS A 296 11.64 -26.55 -15.63
CA LYS A 296 11.04 -27.53 -16.55
C LYS A 296 9.57 -27.22 -16.84
N GLU A 297 8.89 -26.64 -15.87
CA GLU A 297 7.49 -26.26 -15.97
C GLU A 297 7.34 -24.76 -16.26
N LYS A 298 6.23 -24.38 -16.91
CA LYS A 298 5.91 -22.97 -17.16
C LYS A 298 5.88 -22.22 -15.82
N SER A 299 6.54 -21.08 -15.79
CA SER A 299 6.63 -20.21 -14.61
C SER A 299 6.42 -18.77 -15.02
N ILE A 300 6.13 -17.91 -14.06
CA ILE A 300 6.18 -16.46 -14.25
C ILE A 300 7.40 -15.88 -13.55
N ILE A 301 8.10 -14.97 -14.22
CA ILE A 301 9.25 -14.26 -13.65
C ILE A 301 8.82 -12.84 -13.31
N ILE A 302 8.97 -12.44 -12.05
CA ILE A 302 8.68 -11.07 -11.61
C ILE A 302 9.85 -10.60 -10.77
N THR A 303 10.49 -9.49 -11.15
CA THR A 303 11.69 -9.03 -10.47
C THR A 303 11.84 -7.52 -10.42
N ASN A 304 12.54 -7.05 -9.39
CA ASN A 304 12.94 -5.67 -9.19
C ASN A 304 14.48 -5.60 -9.14
N PRO A 305 15.15 -5.44 -10.29
CA PRO A 305 16.60 -5.32 -10.33
C PRO A 305 17.12 -4.12 -9.53
N PRO A 306 18.35 -4.14 -9.00
CA PRO A 306 18.93 -3.00 -8.31
C PRO A 306 19.07 -1.79 -9.24
N TYR A 307 18.85 -0.58 -8.69
CA TYR A 307 18.93 0.70 -9.40
C TYR A 307 19.43 1.81 -8.46
N GLY A 308 19.68 3.01 -9.02
CA GLY A 308 20.09 4.18 -8.27
C GLY A 308 21.52 4.07 -7.72
N GLU A 309 21.73 4.53 -6.49
CA GLU A 309 23.04 4.55 -5.84
C GLU A 309 23.67 3.16 -5.59
N ARG A 310 22.90 2.09 -5.77
CA ARG A 310 23.35 0.70 -5.58
C ARG A 310 24.20 0.15 -6.70
N ILE A 311 24.23 0.80 -7.86
CA ILE A 311 24.93 0.30 -9.05
C ILE A 311 25.36 1.50 -9.90
N SER A 312 26.59 1.45 -10.45
CA SER A 312 27.06 2.47 -11.37
C SER A 312 26.25 2.46 -12.68
N THR A 313 26.19 3.57 -13.40
CA THR A 313 25.40 3.69 -14.64
C THR A 313 25.86 2.65 -15.69
N ASN A 314 27.18 2.39 -15.82
CA ASN A 314 27.69 1.38 -16.75
C ASN A 314 27.32 -0.04 -16.32
N ASP A 315 27.40 -0.35 -15.03
CA ASP A 315 27.00 -1.66 -14.48
C ASP A 315 25.50 -1.86 -14.60
N LEU A 316 24.70 -0.80 -14.49
CA LEU A 316 23.25 -0.84 -14.67
C LEU A 316 22.87 -1.24 -16.10
N LEU A 317 23.49 -0.65 -17.12
CA LEU A 317 23.28 -1.03 -18.54
C LEU A 317 23.65 -2.47 -18.78
N GLY A 318 24.81 -2.91 -18.27
CA GLY A 318 25.28 -4.29 -18.36
C GLY A 318 24.31 -5.27 -17.67
N LEU A 319 23.77 -4.90 -16.51
CA LEU A 319 22.79 -5.70 -15.80
C LEU A 319 21.50 -5.89 -16.63
N TYR A 320 20.92 -4.79 -17.16
CA TYR A 320 19.69 -4.89 -17.96
C TYR A 320 19.91 -5.63 -19.29
N GLN A 321 21.07 -5.47 -19.92
CA GLN A 321 21.44 -6.28 -21.10
C GLN A 321 21.50 -7.77 -20.76
N MET A 322 22.18 -8.14 -19.67
CA MET A 322 22.25 -9.52 -19.19
C MET A 322 20.87 -10.08 -18.89
N ILE A 323 20.00 -9.31 -18.20
CA ILE A 323 18.63 -9.72 -17.92
C ILE A 323 17.88 -9.98 -19.23
N GLY A 324 17.92 -9.05 -20.17
CA GLY A 324 17.25 -9.16 -21.47
C GLY A 324 17.73 -10.39 -22.27
N GLU A 325 19.05 -10.61 -22.37
CA GLU A 325 19.62 -11.77 -23.06
C GLU A 325 19.23 -13.09 -22.38
N ARG A 326 19.23 -13.13 -21.03
CA ARG A 326 18.81 -14.32 -20.29
C ARG A 326 17.34 -14.62 -20.51
N LEU A 327 16.47 -13.63 -20.39
CA LEU A 327 15.02 -13.78 -20.61
C LEU A 327 14.72 -14.26 -22.03
N LYS A 328 15.42 -13.71 -23.03
CA LYS A 328 15.21 -14.05 -24.44
C LYS A 328 15.69 -15.46 -24.81
N HIS A 329 16.85 -15.88 -24.30
CA HIS A 329 17.51 -17.11 -24.76
C HIS A 329 17.41 -18.26 -23.76
N SER A 330 17.23 -18.00 -22.46
CA SER A 330 17.24 -19.03 -21.41
C SER A 330 15.89 -19.22 -20.73
N PHE A 331 14.88 -18.37 -21.02
CA PHE A 331 13.54 -18.45 -20.39
C PHE A 331 12.42 -18.38 -21.44
N THR A 332 12.66 -18.97 -22.59
CA THR A 332 11.68 -19.02 -23.68
C THR A 332 10.39 -19.72 -23.23
N GLY A 333 9.24 -19.12 -23.53
CA GLY A 333 7.91 -19.67 -23.15
C GLY A 333 7.44 -19.27 -21.75
N ASN A 334 8.23 -18.51 -20.99
CA ASN A 334 7.81 -17.92 -19.70
C ASN A 334 7.45 -16.44 -19.89
N ASP A 335 6.49 -15.97 -19.12
CA ASP A 335 6.16 -14.55 -19.02
C ASP A 335 7.12 -13.90 -18.01
N ALA A 336 7.64 -12.71 -18.35
CA ALA A 336 8.58 -11.99 -17.49
C ALA A 336 8.18 -10.52 -17.31
N TRP A 337 8.16 -10.08 -16.06
CA TRP A 337 7.85 -8.71 -15.64
C TRP A 337 9.04 -8.14 -14.86
N VAL A 338 9.59 -7.05 -15.36
CA VAL A 338 10.77 -6.40 -14.80
C VAL A 338 10.42 -4.97 -14.42
N LEU A 339 10.57 -4.60 -13.15
CA LEU A 339 10.45 -3.22 -12.73
C LEU A 339 11.67 -2.44 -13.24
N SER A 340 11.44 -1.41 -14.04
CA SER A 340 12.50 -0.55 -14.56
C SER A 340 12.33 0.89 -14.07
N CYS A 341 13.42 1.47 -13.58
CA CYS A 341 13.51 2.91 -13.31
C CYS A 341 14.02 3.72 -14.51
N LEU A 342 14.39 3.06 -15.61
CA LEU A 342 14.86 3.73 -16.81
C LEU A 342 13.66 4.23 -17.63
N LEU A 343 13.57 5.54 -17.84
CA LEU A 343 12.53 6.18 -18.67
C LEU A 343 12.69 5.87 -20.16
N TYR A 344 13.85 5.40 -20.58
CA TYR A 344 14.14 4.99 -21.94
C TYR A 344 14.22 3.45 -21.98
N THR A 345 13.12 2.82 -22.32
CA THR A 345 13.13 1.39 -22.67
C THR A 345 13.75 1.24 -24.05
N SER A 346 14.70 0.31 -24.18
CA SER A 346 15.06 -0.22 -25.50
C SER A 346 13.78 -0.71 -26.17
N PRO A 347 13.57 -0.47 -27.49
CA PRO A 347 12.36 -0.93 -28.17
C PRO A 347 12.15 -2.42 -27.91
N SER A 348 10.93 -2.79 -27.54
CA SER A 348 10.53 -4.17 -27.37
C SER A 348 10.85 -4.97 -28.63
N PRO A 349 11.24 -6.26 -28.56
CA PRO A 349 11.37 -7.10 -29.76
C PRO A 349 10.13 -7.09 -30.67
N ARG A 350 8.96 -6.73 -30.17
CA ARG A 350 7.73 -6.51 -30.96
C ARG A 350 7.77 -5.21 -31.79
N ASP A 351 8.53 -4.21 -31.36
CA ASP A 351 8.64 -2.92 -32.05
C ASP A 351 9.62 -2.96 -33.24
N ILE A 352 10.40 -4.04 -33.38
CA ILE A 352 11.42 -4.23 -34.44
C ILE A 352 10.86 -5.10 -35.58
N SER A 353 9.67 -5.68 -35.47
CA SER A 353 9.08 -6.56 -36.48
C SER A 353 8.23 -5.86 -37.55
N GLY A 354 8.38 -4.55 -37.71
CA GLY A 354 7.65 -3.73 -38.67
C GLY A 354 8.57 -2.97 -39.61
N SER A 355 9.35 -3.66 -40.47
CA SER A 355 9.94 -3.14 -41.72
C SER A 355 10.15 -4.27 -42.69
#